data_5ddb9e4c9bb204df91f2c12c1d33b768
#
_entry.id   5ddb9e4c9bb204df91f2c12c1d33b768
#
_cell.length_a   1.000
_cell.length_b   1.000
_cell.length_c   1.000
_cell.angle_alpha   90.00
_cell.angle_beta   90.00
_cell.angle_gamma   90.00
#
_symmetry.space_group_name_H-M   'P 1'
#
loop_
_entity.id
_entity.type
_entity.pdbx_description
1 polymer ?
#
loop_
_entity_poly.entity_id
_entity_poly.type
_entity_poly.pdbx_seq_one_letter_code
_entity_poly.pdbx_strand_id
1 'polypeptide(L)'
;MKELALTLEDTQWEKTEITHDRHVARAIVVDEEGFFYFVRVVRDDIFGNGAFIETAGGGVEEGESPEEAIRRELKEELGASVEVLCKIGTVSDYYNQIHRHNVNHYFLCLVTSFGKTEMTPKELEEFELSTLKLTYEEAVEEYKKCATKPWGVLLANRELPVLEWANEWYSIKG
;
A
#
# COMPACT_ATOMS: atom_id res chain seq x y z
N MET A 1 15.17 -11.45 8.14
CA MET A 1 14.05 -11.09 9.04
C MET A 1 12.89 -12.04 8.79
N LYS A 2 12.12 -12.32 9.84
CA LYS A 2 10.90 -13.16 9.73
C LYS A 2 9.79 -12.38 9.02
N GLU A 3 9.04 -13.05 8.13
CA GLU A 3 7.86 -12.46 7.51
C GLU A 3 6.80 -12.04 8.53
N LEU A 4 6.10 -10.95 8.25
CA LEU A 4 4.95 -10.52 9.04
C LEU A 4 3.75 -11.45 8.82
N ALA A 5 3.03 -11.73 9.89
CA ALA A 5 1.74 -12.41 9.86
C ALA A 5 0.84 -11.74 10.90
N LEU A 6 0.04 -10.78 10.46
CA LEU A 6 -0.83 -9.98 11.33
C LEU A 6 -2.30 -10.20 10.96
N THR A 7 -3.15 -10.18 11.97
CA THR A 7 -4.61 -10.13 11.82
C THR A 7 -5.13 -8.96 12.64
N LEU A 8 -5.81 -8.03 11.98
CA LEU A 8 -6.28 -6.78 12.55
C LEU A 8 -7.82 -6.73 12.51
N GLU A 9 -8.42 -6.48 13.67
CA GLU A 9 -9.86 -6.25 13.78
C GLU A 9 -10.23 -4.85 13.28
N ASP A 10 -11.46 -4.69 12.79
CA ASP A 10 -12.04 -3.38 12.54
C ASP A 10 -12.46 -2.75 13.88
N THR A 11 -11.70 -1.76 14.33
CA THR A 11 -11.93 -1.04 15.60
C THR A 11 -12.84 0.17 15.44
N GLN A 12 -13.28 0.50 14.23
CA GLN A 12 -13.96 1.77 13.91
C GLN A 12 -15.45 1.60 13.63
N TRP A 13 -15.86 0.45 13.12
CA TRP A 13 -17.24 0.16 12.79
C TRP A 13 -17.73 -1.10 13.50
N GLU A 14 -19.03 -1.17 13.73
CA GLU A 14 -19.65 -2.31 14.37
C GLU A 14 -19.37 -3.61 13.62
N LYS A 15 -19.16 -4.67 14.39
CA LYS A 15 -18.91 -6.01 13.85
C LYS A 15 -20.14 -6.49 13.06
N THR A 16 -19.92 -6.96 11.84
CA THR A 16 -20.93 -7.46 10.94
C THR A 16 -20.56 -8.86 10.46
N GLU A 17 -21.51 -9.55 9.83
CA GLU A 17 -21.23 -10.80 9.13
C GLU A 17 -20.29 -10.52 7.94
N ILE A 18 -19.20 -11.28 7.85
CA ILE A 18 -18.27 -11.21 6.72
C ILE A 18 -18.77 -12.14 5.61
N THR A 19 -19.05 -11.57 4.45
CA THR A 19 -19.66 -12.29 3.33
C THR A 19 -18.66 -12.70 2.25
N HIS A 20 -17.49 -12.07 2.20
CA HIS A 20 -16.47 -12.37 1.19
C HIS A 20 -15.06 -11.99 1.62
N ASP A 21 -14.10 -12.70 1.04
CA ASP A 21 -12.67 -12.41 1.16
C ASP A 21 -12.18 -11.73 -0.11
N ARG A 22 -11.18 -10.88 0.05
CA ARG A 22 -10.48 -10.26 -1.08
C ARG A 22 -8.98 -10.39 -0.88
N HIS A 23 -8.29 -10.98 -1.86
CA HIS A 23 -6.84 -11.00 -1.91
C HIS A 23 -6.32 -9.76 -2.62
N VAL A 24 -5.40 -9.07 -1.98
CA VAL A 24 -4.80 -7.83 -2.45
C VAL A 24 -3.27 -7.98 -2.43
N ALA A 25 -2.61 -7.57 -3.49
CA ALA A 25 -1.15 -7.43 -3.51
C ALA A 25 -0.80 -5.97 -3.29
N ARG A 26 0.13 -5.70 -2.37
CA ARG A 26 0.60 -4.36 -2.02
C ARG A 26 2.12 -4.33 -1.93
N ALA A 27 2.72 -3.17 -2.16
CA ALA A 27 4.16 -3.02 -2.07
C ALA A 27 4.60 -1.81 -1.28
N ILE A 28 5.62 -2.00 -0.46
CA ILE A 28 6.50 -0.90 -0.09
C ILE A 28 7.49 -0.74 -1.24
N VAL A 29 7.46 0.40 -1.89
CA VAL A 29 8.28 0.73 -3.06
C VAL A 29 9.39 1.68 -2.64
N VAL A 30 10.62 1.29 -2.88
CA VAL A 30 11.81 2.09 -2.55
C VAL A 30 12.65 2.36 -3.81
N ASP A 31 13.43 3.45 -3.80
CA ASP A 31 14.46 3.69 -4.79
C ASP A 31 15.86 3.46 -4.22
N GLU A 32 16.88 3.58 -5.07
CA GLU A 32 18.28 3.40 -4.68
C GLU A 32 18.78 4.47 -3.70
N GLU A 33 18.09 5.60 -3.61
CA GLU A 33 18.41 6.69 -2.69
C GLU A 33 17.77 6.50 -1.31
N GLY A 34 16.88 5.50 -1.16
CA GLY A 34 16.18 5.20 0.09
C GLY A 34 14.87 5.96 0.30
N PHE A 35 14.31 6.55 -0.75
CA PHE A 35 12.98 7.14 -0.70
C PHE A 35 11.90 6.10 -0.93
N PHE A 36 10.75 6.33 -0.30
CA PHE A 36 9.56 5.50 -0.38
C PHE A 36 8.49 6.17 -1.24
N TYR A 37 7.77 5.37 -2.04
CA TYR A 37 6.74 5.85 -2.95
C TYR A 37 5.37 5.35 -2.51
N PHE A 38 4.42 6.27 -2.44
CA PHE A 38 3.04 6.01 -2.05
C PHE A 38 2.06 6.60 -3.04
N VAL A 39 0.83 6.15 -3.01
CA VAL A 39 -0.27 6.78 -3.73
C VAL A 39 -1.09 7.66 -2.79
N ARG A 40 -1.54 8.79 -3.31
CA ARG A 40 -2.49 9.65 -2.63
C ARG A 40 -3.90 9.19 -2.96
N VAL A 41 -4.68 8.94 -1.94
CA VAL A 41 -6.08 8.54 -2.06
C VAL A 41 -6.96 9.64 -1.49
N VAL A 42 -7.89 10.14 -2.29
CA VAL A 42 -8.92 11.08 -1.84
C VAL A 42 -10.23 10.32 -1.72
N ARG A 43 -10.83 10.35 -0.52
CA ARG A 43 -12.11 9.71 -0.23
C ARG A 43 -13.21 10.71 0.04
N ASP A 44 -14.39 10.39 -0.44
CA ASP A 44 -15.67 11.01 -0.07
C ASP A 44 -16.73 9.93 -0.27
N ASP A 45 -16.79 8.98 0.65
CA ASP A 45 -17.62 7.78 0.58
C ASP A 45 -18.12 7.36 1.97
N ILE A 46 -18.66 6.13 2.08
CA ILE A 46 -19.19 5.58 3.34
C ILE A 46 -18.15 5.49 4.47
N PHE A 47 -16.86 5.48 4.15
CA PHE A 47 -15.77 5.49 5.13
C PHE A 47 -15.41 6.89 5.62
N GLY A 48 -16.03 7.93 5.06
CA GLY A 48 -15.77 9.33 5.38
C GLY A 48 -15.07 10.09 4.25
N ASN A 49 -14.52 11.24 4.59
CA ASN A 49 -13.81 12.10 3.66
C ASN A 49 -12.38 12.40 4.12
N GLY A 50 -11.52 12.72 3.19
CA GLY A 50 -10.14 13.14 3.44
C GLY A 50 -9.18 12.68 2.37
N ALA A 51 -7.94 13.17 2.52
CA ALA A 51 -6.80 12.73 1.73
C ALA A 51 -5.91 11.84 2.59
N PHE A 52 -5.50 10.69 2.05
CA PHE A 52 -4.71 9.68 2.74
C PHE A 52 -3.55 9.26 1.86
N ILE A 53 -2.49 8.73 2.48
CA ILE A 53 -1.47 7.97 1.75
C ILE A 53 -1.76 6.49 1.88
N GLU A 54 -1.43 5.72 0.86
CA GLU A 54 -1.60 4.27 0.86
C GLU A 54 -0.45 3.62 0.08
N THR A 55 -0.09 2.40 0.45
CA THR A 55 0.80 1.59 -0.38
C THR A 55 0.15 1.30 -1.72
N ALA A 56 0.94 1.36 -2.79
CA ALA A 56 0.47 0.98 -4.12
C ALA A 56 0.12 -0.51 -4.19
N GLY A 57 -0.88 -0.85 -4.96
CA GLY A 57 -1.34 -2.21 -5.13
C GLY A 57 -2.80 -2.31 -5.51
N GLY A 58 -3.29 -3.52 -5.58
CA GLY A 58 -4.68 -3.81 -5.94
C GLY A 58 -5.03 -5.28 -5.87
N GLY A 59 -6.24 -5.61 -6.29
CA GLY A 59 -6.77 -6.97 -6.24
C GLY A 59 -5.97 -7.95 -7.08
N VAL A 60 -5.75 -9.14 -6.53
CA VAL A 60 -5.18 -10.28 -7.26
C VAL A 60 -6.24 -10.84 -8.19
N GLU A 61 -5.94 -10.95 -9.48
CA GLU A 61 -6.84 -11.49 -10.48
C GLU A 61 -6.82 -13.02 -10.50
N GLU A 62 -7.87 -13.63 -11.04
CA GLU A 62 -7.96 -15.08 -11.19
C GLU A 62 -6.79 -15.62 -12.02
N GLY A 63 -6.13 -16.65 -11.53
CA GLY A 63 -4.96 -17.27 -12.19
C GLY A 63 -3.64 -16.52 -12.02
N GLU A 64 -3.65 -15.37 -11.35
CA GLU A 64 -2.50 -14.55 -11.08
C GLU A 64 -1.94 -14.85 -9.67
N SER A 65 -0.62 -14.93 -9.53
CA SER A 65 0.01 -14.95 -8.21
C SER A 65 0.03 -13.54 -7.60
N PRO A 66 0.13 -13.40 -6.26
CA PRO A 66 0.30 -12.09 -5.63
C PRO A 66 1.53 -11.32 -6.15
N GLU A 67 2.64 -11.99 -6.45
CA GLU A 67 3.84 -11.36 -7.02
C GLU A 67 3.60 -10.84 -8.44
N GLU A 68 2.91 -11.61 -9.27
CA GLU A 68 2.50 -11.16 -10.63
C GLU A 68 1.55 -9.96 -10.53
N ALA A 69 0.59 -10.00 -9.61
CA ALA A 69 -0.34 -8.92 -9.36
C ALA A 69 0.39 -7.63 -8.97
N ILE A 70 1.38 -7.70 -8.07
CA ILE A 70 2.07 -6.47 -7.63
C ILE A 70 2.88 -5.84 -8.75
N ARG A 71 3.53 -6.63 -9.60
CA ARG A 71 4.26 -6.09 -10.77
C ARG A 71 3.32 -5.37 -11.73
N ARG A 72 2.16 -5.94 -11.99
CA ARG A 72 1.12 -5.34 -12.83
C ARG A 72 0.58 -4.06 -12.21
N GLU A 73 0.19 -4.09 -10.94
CA GLU A 73 -0.39 -2.93 -10.24
C GLU A 73 0.60 -1.76 -10.13
N LEU A 74 1.88 -2.02 -9.84
CA LEU A 74 2.89 -0.96 -9.78
C LEU A 74 3.13 -0.30 -11.14
N LYS A 75 3.02 -1.06 -12.21
CA LYS A 75 3.09 -0.51 -13.56
C LYS A 75 1.88 0.35 -13.89
N GLU A 76 0.68 -0.10 -13.50
CA GLU A 76 -0.58 0.64 -13.72
C GLU A 76 -0.66 1.92 -12.86
N GLU A 77 -0.37 1.84 -11.56
CA GLU A 77 -0.53 2.97 -10.64
C GLU A 77 0.63 3.95 -10.63
N LEU A 78 1.87 3.45 -10.70
CA LEU A 78 3.08 4.28 -10.60
C LEU A 78 3.86 4.42 -11.90
N GLY A 79 3.49 3.69 -12.95
CA GLY A 79 4.29 3.60 -14.16
C GLY A 79 5.69 3.02 -13.90
N ALA A 80 5.83 2.26 -12.82
CA ALA A 80 7.11 1.74 -12.35
C ALA A 80 7.35 0.31 -12.80
N SER A 81 8.57 0.06 -13.28
CA SER A 81 9.15 -1.28 -13.34
C SER A 81 9.95 -1.52 -12.08
N VAL A 82 9.81 -2.70 -11.49
CA VAL A 82 10.39 -3.00 -10.18
C VAL A 82 11.08 -4.34 -10.15
N GLU A 83 12.09 -4.45 -9.29
CA GLU A 83 12.61 -5.70 -8.78
C GLU A 83 11.93 -6.02 -7.45
N VAL A 84 11.33 -7.19 -7.33
CA VAL A 84 10.79 -7.67 -6.07
C VAL A 84 11.93 -8.22 -5.22
N LEU A 85 12.29 -7.49 -4.17
CA LEU A 85 13.41 -7.85 -3.30
C LEU A 85 13.06 -9.00 -2.36
N CYS A 86 11.87 -8.94 -1.77
CA CYS A 86 11.36 -10.01 -0.90
C CYS A 86 9.87 -9.84 -0.61
N LYS A 87 9.28 -10.88 -0.05
CA LYS A 87 7.96 -10.81 0.57
C LYS A 87 8.10 -10.29 2.00
N ILE A 88 7.34 -9.25 2.34
CA ILE A 88 7.30 -8.71 3.70
C ILE A 88 6.43 -9.60 4.58
N GLY A 89 5.29 -10.02 4.07
CA GLY A 89 4.37 -10.89 4.79
C GLY A 89 2.91 -10.70 4.36
N THR A 90 2.04 -11.14 5.24
CA THR A 90 0.58 -11.07 5.04
C THR A 90 -0.08 -10.36 6.22
N VAL A 91 -0.92 -9.39 5.91
CA VAL A 91 -1.77 -8.70 6.89
C VAL A 91 -3.22 -8.92 6.52
N SER A 92 -3.95 -9.59 7.40
CA SER A 92 -5.40 -9.72 7.29
C SER A 92 -6.08 -8.58 8.02
N ASP A 93 -7.04 -7.93 7.40
CA ASP A 93 -7.86 -6.92 8.04
C ASP A 93 -9.33 -7.03 7.63
N TYR A 94 -10.20 -6.40 8.41
CA TYR A 94 -11.64 -6.46 8.22
C TYR A 94 -12.20 -5.08 7.98
N TYR A 95 -13.13 -4.98 7.03
CA TYR A 95 -13.95 -3.80 6.79
C TYR A 95 -15.42 -4.15 7.00
N ASN A 96 -15.88 -3.92 8.22
CA ASN A 96 -17.22 -4.34 8.66
C ASN A 96 -18.34 -3.66 7.86
N GLN A 97 -18.18 -2.40 7.49
CA GLN A 97 -19.17 -1.67 6.70
C GLN A 97 -19.46 -2.28 5.33
N ILE A 98 -18.51 -2.98 4.76
CA ILE A 98 -18.66 -3.64 3.45
C ILE A 98 -18.61 -5.16 3.55
N HIS A 99 -18.71 -5.70 4.77
CA HIS A 99 -18.77 -7.15 5.04
C HIS A 99 -17.60 -7.94 4.44
N ARG A 100 -16.38 -7.34 4.46
CA ARG A 100 -15.23 -7.88 3.75
C ARG A 100 -14.05 -8.15 4.66
N HIS A 101 -13.43 -9.31 4.45
CA HIS A 101 -12.11 -9.67 4.94
C HIS A 101 -11.10 -9.50 3.82
N ASN A 102 -10.03 -8.75 4.07
CA ASN A 102 -8.93 -8.60 3.13
C ASN A 102 -7.73 -9.42 3.57
N VAL A 103 -7.12 -10.08 2.62
CA VAL A 103 -5.82 -10.73 2.78
C VAL A 103 -4.81 -9.93 1.96
N ASN A 104 -4.00 -9.11 2.62
CA ASN A 104 -3.04 -8.23 1.97
C ASN A 104 -1.67 -8.90 1.94
N HIS A 105 -1.18 -9.17 0.73
CA HIS A 105 0.14 -9.73 0.47
C HIS A 105 1.10 -8.58 0.20
N TYR A 106 2.05 -8.36 1.11
CA TYR A 106 3.00 -7.25 1.03
C TYR A 106 4.36 -7.69 0.51
N PHE A 107 4.91 -6.90 -0.41
CA PHE A 107 6.23 -7.08 -0.99
C PHE A 107 7.07 -5.82 -0.80
N LEU A 108 8.38 -5.99 -0.70
CA LEU A 108 9.36 -4.91 -0.82
C LEU A 108 9.88 -4.90 -2.24
N CYS A 109 9.73 -3.78 -2.92
CA CYS A 109 10.08 -3.63 -4.33
C CYS A 109 11.03 -2.45 -4.53
N LEU A 110 12.09 -2.66 -5.31
CA LEU A 110 13.01 -1.62 -5.74
C LEU A 110 12.60 -1.11 -7.12
N VAL A 111 12.45 0.20 -7.26
CA VAL A 111 12.19 0.81 -8.57
C VAL A 111 13.43 0.69 -9.45
N THR A 112 13.29 0.12 -10.64
CA THR A 112 14.33 0.04 -11.65
C THR A 112 14.17 1.11 -12.73
N SER A 113 12.94 1.49 -13.04
CA SER A 113 12.63 2.59 -13.96
C SER A 113 11.20 3.09 -13.80
N PHE A 114 10.98 4.35 -14.17
CA PHE A 114 9.66 4.93 -14.36
C PHE A 114 9.41 5.18 -15.85
N GLY A 115 8.25 4.75 -16.35
CA GLY A 115 7.82 4.96 -17.74
C GLY A 115 7.28 6.36 -18.02
N LYS A 116 7.75 7.38 -17.33
CA LYS A 116 7.26 8.77 -17.44
C LYS A 116 7.39 9.35 -18.85
N THR A 117 8.39 8.89 -19.61
CA THR A 117 8.64 9.34 -21.00
C THR A 117 7.57 8.84 -21.97
N GLU A 118 6.83 7.81 -21.61
CA GLU A 118 5.73 7.24 -22.41
C GLU A 118 4.37 7.83 -22.04
N MET A 119 4.32 8.64 -20.98
CA MET A 119 3.10 9.30 -20.51
C MET A 119 2.76 10.53 -21.35
N THR A 120 1.47 10.73 -21.60
CA THR A 120 0.97 12.00 -22.10
C THR A 120 1.15 13.09 -21.04
N PRO A 121 1.16 14.40 -21.40
CA PRO A 121 1.24 15.49 -20.43
C PRO A 121 0.19 15.41 -19.33
N LYS A 122 -1.02 14.96 -19.66
CA LYS A 122 -2.12 14.78 -18.70
C LYS A 122 -1.84 13.63 -17.72
N GLU A 123 -1.38 12.49 -18.23
CA GLU A 123 -1.02 11.33 -17.41
C GLU A 123 0.15 11.65 -16.47
N LEU A 124 1.14 12.42 -16.94
CA LEU A 124 2.25 12.87 -16.13
C LEU A 124 1.80 13.79 -15.00
N GLU A 125 0.89 14.74 -15.29
CA GLU A 125 0.30 15.62 -14.27
C GLU A 125 -0.49 14.82 -13.24
N GLU A 126 -1.33 13.87 -13.65
CA GLU A 126 -2.07 12.97 -12.77
C GLU A 126 -1.12 12.14 -11.89
N PHE A 127 -0.03 11.63 -12.46
CA PHE A 127 1.00 10.90 -11.72
C PHE A 127 1.64 11.78 -10.64
N GLU A 128 2.06 13.00 -10.96
CA GLU A 128 2.69 13.93 -10.01
C GLU A 128 1.75 14.34 -8.89
N LEU A 129 0.44 14.45 -9.17
CA LEU A 129 -0.59 14.76 -8.17
C LEU A 129 -0.96 13.57 -7.29
N SER A 130 -0.86 12.34 -7.79
CA SER A 130 -1.31 11.12 -7.12
C SER A 130 -0.18 10.31 -6.48
N THR A 131 1.09 10.63 -6.77
CA THR A 131 2.25 9.91 -6.27
C THR A 131 3.06 10.77 -5.31
N LEU A 132 3.42 10.19 -4.16
CA LEU A 132 4.23 10.83 -3.15
C LEU A 132 5.57 10.10 -3.01
N LYS A 133 6.66 10.87 -3.09
CA LYS A 133 8.02 10.42 -2.78
C LYS A 133 8.40 10.98 -1.42
N LEU A 134 8.57 10.12 -0.44
CA LEU A 134 8.76 10.50 0.97
C LEU A 134 9.96 9.78 1.59
N THR A 135 10.57 10.41 2.58
CA THR A 135 11.46 9.70 3.51
C THR A 135 10.62 8.78 4.41
N TYR A 136 11.28 7.87 5.13
CA TYR A 136 10.61 7.02 6.11
C TYR A 136 9.86 7.86 7.17
N GLU A 137 10.53 8.86 7.71
CA GLU A 137 9.98 9.76 8.74
C GLU A 137 8.77 10.55 8.24
N GLU A 138 8.85 11.07 7.03
CA GLU A 138 7.73 11.78 6.38
C GLU A 138 6.53 10.85 6.17
N ALA A 139 6.76 9.62 5.73
CA ALA A 139 5.71 8.63 5.55
C ALA A 139 5.04 8.26 6.88
N VAL A 140 5.81 8.04 7.94
CA VAL A 140 5.27 7.80 9.29
C VAL A 140 4.38 8.95 9.75
N GLU A 141 4.81 10.20 9.55
CA GLU A 141 4.02 11.38 9.92
C GLU A 141 2.72 11.48 9.10
N GLU A 142 2.74 11.15 7.81
CA GLU A 142 1.54 11.13 6.99
C GLU A 142 0.51 10.09 7.47
N TYR A 143 0.95 8.89 7.85
CA TYR A 143 0.06 7.88 8.44
C TYR A 143 -0.52 8.34 9.79
N LYS A 144 0.27 8.99 10.63
CA LYS A 144 -0.21 9.56 11.90
C LYS A 144 -1.27 10.64 11.68
N LYS A 145 -1.11 11.48 10.66
CA LYS A 145 -2.12 12.47 10.27
C LYS A 145 -3.41 11.80 9.79
N CYS A 146 -3.31 10.74 8.99
CA CYS A 146 -4.46 9.97 8.53
C CYS A 146 -5.22 9.33 9.70
N ALA A 147 -4.53 8.89 10.74
CA ALA A 147 -5.10 8.22 11.91
C ALA A 147 -5.99 9.12 12.80
N THR A 148 -6.25 10.35 12.40
CA THR A 148 -7.24 11.24 13.02
C THR A 148 -8.68 10.96 12.57
N LYS A 149 -8.86 10.11 11.57
CA LYS A 149 -10.16 9.71 11.00
C LYS A 149 -10.33 8.19 11.04
N PRO A 150 -11.57 7.66 11.12
CA PRO A 150 -11.82 6.21 11.24
C PRO A 150 -11.13 5.36 10.17
N TRP A 151 -11.27 5.71 8.90
CA TRP A 151 -10.57 5.02 7.81
C TRP A 151 -9.06 5.07 7.99
N GLY A 152 -8.52 6.24 8.33
CA GLY A 152 -7.09 6.45 8.53
C GLY A 152 -6.53 5.66 9.70
N VAL A 153 -7.32 5.41 10.75
CA VAL A 153 -6.91 4.52 11.86
C VAL A 153 -6.69 3.10 11.36
N LEU A 154 -7.62 2.55 10.59
CA LEU A 154 -7.50 1.20 10.03
C LEU A 154 -6.31 1.12 9.06
N LEU A 155 -6.14 2.13 8.23
CA LEU A 155 -5.05 2.22 7.27
C LEU A 155 -3.68 2.28 7.96
N ALA A 156 -3.52 3.16 8.95
CA ALA A 156 -2.27 3.28 9.70
C ALA A 156 -1.94 2.00 10.47
N ASN A 157 -2.92 1.36 11.10
CA ASN A 157 -2.71 0.10 11.82
C ASN A 157 -2.22 -1.02 10.90
N ARG A 158 -2.63 -1.03 9.64
CA ARG A 158 -2.19 -2.00 8.65
C ARG A 158 -0.82 -1.66 8.07
N GLU A 159 -0.60 -0.40 7.70
CA GLU A 159 0.55 0.02 6.90
C GLU A 159 1.81 0.33 7.72
N LEU A 160 1.67 0.90 8.92
CA LEU A 160 2.84 1.27 9.74
C LEU A 160 3.74 0.09 10.11
N PRO A 161 3.22 -1.07 10.56
CA PRO A 161 4.08 -2.22 10.85
C PRO A 161 4.82 -2.75 9.60
N VAL A 162 4.19 -2.65 8.45
CA VAL A 162 4.78 -3.08 7.17
C VAL A 162 5.90 -2.12 6.74
N LEU A 163 5.66 -0.82 6.89
CA LEU A 163 6.65 0.22 6.59
C LEU A 163 7.87 0.12 7.51
N GLU A 164 7.64 -0.10 8.81
CA GLU A 164 8.71 -0.30 9.80
C GLU A 164 9.56 -1.52 9.43
N TRP A 165 8.93 -2.64 9.12
CA TRP A 165 9.63 -3.85 8.69
C TRP A 165 10.49 -3.59 7.45
N ALA A 166 9.96 -2.90 6.45
CA ALA A 166 10.67 -2.57 5.22
C ALA A 166 11.87 -1.65 5.47
N ASN A 167 11.69 -0.65 6.34
CA ASN A 167 12.77 0.26 6.71
C ASN A 167 13.91 -0.45 7.45
N GLU A 168 13.60 -1.35 8.38
CA GLU A 168 14.61 -2.18 9.04
C GLU A 168 15.36 -3.07 8.04
N TRP A 169 14.64 -3.75 7.17
CA TRP A 169 15.23 -4.63 6.17
C TRP A 169 16.19 -3.87 5.26
N TYR A 170 15.75 -2.71 4.76
CA TYR A 170 16.56 -1.87 3.87
C TYR A 170 17.81 -1.35 4.58
N SER A 171 17.70 -0.98 5.84
CA SER A 171 18.84 -0.50 6.66
C SER A 171 19.89 -1.60 6.94
N ILE A 172 19.49 -2.86 6.99
CA ILE A 172 20.39 -4.00 7.22
C ILE A 172 21.10 -4.41 5.91
N LYS A 173 20.43 -4.30 4.77
CA LYS A 173 20.88 -4.79 3.48
C LYS A 173 21.48 -3.72 2.56
N GLY A 174 21.16 -2.46 2.86
CA GLY A 174 21.65 -1.30 2.12
C GLY A 174 23.07 -0.88 2.40
#